data_3509f0887e9ebb728fc5cf6652f127bd
#
_entry.id   3509f0887e9ebb728fc5cf6652f127bd
#
_cell.length_a   1.000
_cell.length_b   1.000
_cell.length_c   1.000
_cell.angle_alpha   90.00
_cell.angle_beta   90.00
_cell.angle_gamma   90.00
#
_symmetry.space_group_name_H-M   'P 1'
#
loop_
_entity.id
_entity.type
_entity.pdbx_description
1 polymer ?
#
loop_
_entity_poly.entity_id
_entity_poly.type
_entity_poly.pdbx_seq_one_letter_code
_entity_poly.pdbx_strand_id
1 'polypeptide(L)'
;MLFRSPFMIVLTKISYPFVCLLSASTKLMNKLIGLNSGEERQMTQDELKMILHQSSEQGVIDKDETEMLRDVFRFSDKRANDLMTYRRDIVVLHPTDTPEEVLRIIHEEHFSKYLLVERGKDEIIGVVSVKDIILMMGGEQPFNLRSIARPALFIPESLYAKKVLELFKKNKNKFGVVVDEYGNTEGIITLHDLTESIFGDILEENETEEEEIVVRQDGSMLVEASMNLDDFMEAMGIMNYDDLKEEDFTTLSGPV
;
A
#
# COMPACT_ATOMS: atom_id res chain seq x y z
N MET A 1 15.41 -37.26 30.42
CA MET A 1 15.40 -37.78 31.84
C MET A 1 16.14 -36.76 32.70
N LEU A 2 15.41 -35.87 33.39
CA LEU A 2 15.99 -34.88 34.31
C LEU A 2 16.23 -35.55 35.67
N PHE A 3 17.48 -35.73 36.02
CA PHE A 3 17.89 -36.18 37.36
C PHE A 3 17.46 -35.12 38.39
N ARG A 4 16.29 -35.28 39.01
CA ARG A 4 15.91 -34.51 40.19
C ARG A 4 16.70 -35.08 41.40
N SER A 5 17.85 -34.49 41.65
CA SER A 5 18.62 -34.77 42.87
C SER A 5 17.74 -34.49 44.10
N PRO A 6 17.66 -35.40 45.08
CA PRO A 6 16.89 -35.20 46.33
C PRO A 6 17.34 -33.92 47.07
N PHE A 7 18.58 -33.50 46.89
CA PHE A 7 19.13 -32.26 47.43
C PHE A 7 18.42 -31.01 46.88
N MET A 8 18.07 -30.98 45.58
CA MET A 8 17.32 -29.89 44.98
C MET A 8 15.91 -29.76 45.57
N ILE A 9 15.26 -30.87 45.90
CA ILE A 9 13.91 -30.86 46.48
C ILE A 9 13.93 -30.26 47.89
N VAL A 10 14.94 -30.61 48.70
CA VAL A 10 15.11 -30.04 50.05
C VAL A 10 15.43 -28.55 49.98
N LEU A 11 16.33 -28.13 49.07
CA LEU A 11 16.68 -26.73 48.86
C LEU A 11 15.46 -25.90 48.44
N THR A 12 14.66 -26.43 47.49
CA THR A 12 13.43 -25.75 47.01
C THR A 12 12.41 -25.60 48.15
N LYS A 13 12.28 -26.61 49.03
CA LYS A 13 11.34 -26.59 50.14
C LYS A 13 11.75 -25.57 51.24
N ILE A 14 13.04 -25.40 51.47
CA ILE A 14 13.56 -24.40 52.41
C ILE A 14 13.45 -23.00 51.85
N SER A 15 13.68 -22.81 50.53
CA SER A 15 13.59 -21.52 49.86
C SER A 15 12.15 -21.06 49.60
N TYR A 16 11.17 -21.99 49.58
CA TYR A 16 9.77 -21.70 49.26
C TYR A 16 9.14 -20.59 50.12
N PRO A 17 9.26 -20.58 51.45
CA PRO A 17 8.68 -19.53 52.29
C PRO A 17 9.31 -18.16 52.00
N PHE A 18 10.60 -18.10 51.70
CA PHE A 18 11.27 -16.84 51.33
C PHE A 18 10.77 -16.29 49.97
N VAL A 19 10.61 -17.18 48.99
CA VAL A 19 10.05 -16.79 47.67
C VAL A 19 8.61 -16.32 47.84
N CYS A 20 7.83 -16.97 48.68
CA CYS A 20 6.44 -16.58 48.94
C CYS A 20 6.36 -15.21 49.63
N LEU A 21 7.22 -14.93 50.59
CA LEU A 21 7.31 -13.65 51.31
C LEU A 21 7.72 -12.51 50.34
N LEU A 22 8.74 -12.72 49.51
CA LEU A 22 9.20 -11.78 48.49
C LEU A 22 8.10 -11.50 47.45
N SER A 23 7.43 -12.54 46.95
CA SER A 23 6.33 -12.42 45.98
C SER A 23 5.14 -11.66 46.60
N ALA A 24 4.82 -11.90 47.85
CA ALA A 24 3.76 -11.19 48.56
C ALA A 24 4.11 -9.71 48.78
N SER A 25 5.34 -9.40 49.18
CA SER A 25 5.81 -8.04 49.35
C SER A 25 5.82 -7.26 48.02
N THR A 26 6.28 -7.89 46.92
CA THR A 26 6.25 -7.29 45.57
C THR A 26 4.83 -7.03 45.09
N LYS A 27 3.90 -7.98 45.30
CA LYS A 27 2.47 -7.79 44.98
C LYS A 27 1.86 -6.64 45.79
N LEU A 28 2.21 -6.52 47.06
CA LEU A 28 1.73 -5.45 47.93
C LEU A 28 2.26 -4.08 47.48
N MET A 29 3.56 -4.00 47.15
CA MET A 29 4.17 -2.80 46.61
C MET A 29 3.54 -2.40 45.28
N ASN A 30 3.39 -3.34 44.33
CA ASN A 30 2.74 -3.07 43.05
C ASN A 30 1.30 -2.56 43.23
N LYS A 31 0.55 -3.09 44.21
CA LYS A 31 -0.79 -2.63 44.55
C LYS A 31 -0.80 -1.23 45.17
N LEU A 32 0.18 -0.89 46.00
CA LEU A 32 0.31 0.44 46.63
C LEU A 32 0.77 1.51 45.63
N ILE A 33 1.59 1.16 44.66
CA ILE A 33 2.10 2.07 43.60
C ILE A 33 1.09 2.18 42.43
N GLY A 34 -0.01 1.40 42.44
CA GLY A 34 -1.01 1.42 41.38
C GLY A 34 -0.55 0.75 40.08
N LEU A 35 0.57 0.04 40.12
CA LEU A 35 1.03 -0.78 39.00
C LEU A 35 0.18 -2.05 38.96
N ASN A 36 -0.95 -1.98 38.28
CA ASN A 36 -1.73 -3.17 37.93
C ASN A 36 -0.89 -4.06 37.01
N SER A 37 -0.34 -5.14 37.59
CA SER A 37 0.41 -6.16 36.87
C SER A 37 -0.43 -6.99 35.88
N GLY A 38 -1.51 -6.43 35.38
CA GLY A 38 -2.48 -7.08 34.51
C GLY A 38 -2.89 -6.27 33.27
N GLU A 39 -2.39 -5.06 33.10
CA GLU A 39 -2.48 -4.44 31.78
C GLU A 39 -1.42 -5.13 30.92
N GLU A 40 -1.86 -6.09 30.10
CA GLU A 40 -1.11 -6.54 28.94
C GLU A 40 -0.68 -5.27 28.23
N ARG A 41 0.62 -4.94 28.29
CA ARG A 41 1.19 -3.84 27.50
C ARG A 41 0.80 -4.16 26.07
N GLN A 42 -0.20 -3.44 25.56
CA GLN A 42 -0.53 -3.56 24.15
C GLN A 42 0.74 -3.12 23.41
N MET A 43 1.31 -4.08 22.69
CA MET A 43 2.48 -3.85 21.87
C MET A 43 2.12 -2.75 20.87
N THR A 44 2.93 -1.71 20.82
CA THR A 44 2.75 -0.64 19.85
C THR A 44 3.24 -1.09 18.48
N GLN A 45 2.77 -0.43 17.42
CA GLN A 45 3.20 -0.73 16.06
C GLN A 45 4.73 -0.54 15.90
N ASP A 46 5.30 0.45 16.59
CA ASP A 46 6.73 0.72 16.58
C ASP A 46 7.55 -0.36 17.30
N GLU A 47 7.04 -0.88 18.43
CA GLU A 47 7.66 -2.03 19.11
C GLU A 47 7.66 -3.28 18.20
N LEU A 48 6.59 -3.48 17.42
CA LEU A 48 6.51 -4.57 16.46
C LEU A 48 7.50 -4.40 15.32
N LYS A 49 7.63 -3.19 14.74
CA LYS A 49 8.63 -2.87 13.70
C LYS A 49 10.05 -3.12 14.22
N MET A 50 10.34 -2.72 15.46
CA MET A 50 11.66 -2.97 16.09
C MET A 50 11.95 -4.47 16.24
N ILE A 51 10.98 -5.27 16.66
CA ILE A 51 11.13 -6.74 16.80
C ILE A 51 11.39 -7.38 15.43
N LEU A 52 10.69 -6.95 14.39
CA LEU A 52 10.89 -7.43 13.02
C LEU A 52 12.32 -7.13 12.54
N HIS A 53 12.80 -5.89 12.76
CA HIS A 53 14.17 -5.51 12.41
C HIS A 53 15.22 -6.39 13.15
N GLN A 54 15.07 -6.58 14.46
CA GLN A 54 15.97 -7.44 15.24
C GLN A 54 15.93 -8.90 14.78
N SER A 55 14.75 -9.39 14.38
CA SER A 55 14.58 -10.75 13.89
C SER A 55 15.28 -10.96 12.55
N SER A 56 15.27 -9.94 11.69
CA SER A 56 16.00 -9.94 10.42
C SER A 56 17.52 -9.91 10.64
N GLU A 57 18.02 -9.06 11.54
CA GLU A 57 19.45 -9.02 11.88
C GLU A 57 19.97 -10.35 12.45
N GLN A 58 19.11 -11.08 13.17
CA GLN A 58 19.44 -12.40 13.73
C GLN A 58 19.27 -13.54 12.71
N GLY A 59 18.84 -13.25 11.48
CA GLY A 59 18.61 -14.26 10.44
C GLY A 59 17.43 -15.20 10.71
N VAL A 60 16.50 -14.81 11.58
CA VAL A 60 15.29 -15.58 11.89
C VAL A 60 14.22 -15.37 10.83
N ILE A 61 14.20 -14.19 10.23
CA ILE A 61 13.34 -13.78 9.11
C ILE A 61 14.26 -13.31 7.99
N ASP A 62 13.98 -13.72 6.76
CA ASP A 62 14.71 -13.25 5.58
C ASP A 62 14.49 -11.75 5.37
N LYS A 63 15.46 -11.11 4.69
CA LYS A 63 15.37 -9.67 4.41
C LYS A 63 14.15 -9.33 3.56
N ASP A 64 13.90 -10.11 2.50
CA ASP A 64 12.76 -9.92 1.60
C ASP A 64 11.42 -10.08 2.34
N GLU A 65 11.32 -11.05 3.27
CA GLU A 65 10.13 -11.21 4.12
C GLU A 65 9.94 -10.01 5.06
N THR A 66 11.04 -9.45 5.58
CA THR A 66 11.00 -8.29 6.48
C THR A 66 10.55 -7.05 5.73
N GLU A 67 11.03 -6.84 4.51
CA GLU A 67 10.66 -5.76 3.61
C GLU A 67 9.16 -5.85 3.27
N MET A 68 8.69 -6.99 2.80
CA MET A 68 7.26 -7.22 2.53
C MET A 68 6.37 -6.92 3.77
N LEU A 69 6.79 -7.33 4.97
CA LEU A 69 6.06 -7.01 6.20
C LEU A 69 6.03 -5.49 6.48
N ARG A 70 7.13 -4.78 6.20
CA ARG A 70 7.19 -3.32 6.32
C ARG A 70 6.22 -2.66 5.36
N ASP A 71 6.16 -3.11 4.09
CA ASP A 71 5.26 -2.56 3.08
C ASP A 71 3.79 -2.81 3.40
N VAL A 72 3.46 -3.95 4.00
CA VAL A 72 2.10 -4.19 4.53
C VAL A 72 1.72 -3.18 5.62
N PHE A 73 2.67 -2.77 6.48
CA PHE A 73 2.41 -1.72 7.47
C PHE A 73 2.24 -0.35 6.80
N ARG A 74 3.13 0.01 5.87
CA ARG A 74 3.03 1.26 5.10
C ARG A 74 1.68 1.32 4.36
N PHE A 75 1.31 0.25 3.66
CA PHE A 75 0.01 0.15 2.96
C PHE A 75 -1.19 0.44 3.87
N SER A 76 -1.12 0.01 5.13
CA SER A 76 -2.22 0.21 6.09
C SER A 76 -2.45 1.68 6.43
N ASP A 77 -1.41 2.50 6.32
CA ASP A 77 -1.41 3.93 6.64
C ASP A 77 -1.68 4.80 5.40
N LYS A 78 -1.42 4.29 4.18
CA LYS A 78 -1.67 4.99 2.91
C LYS A 78 -3.17 5.20 2.66
N ARG A 79 -3.49 6.29 1.94
CA ARG A 79 -4.84 6.64 1.49
C ARG A 79 -4.98 6.45 -0.01
N ALA A 80 -6.21 6.62 -0.53
CA ALA A 80 -6.46 6.48 -1.97
C ALA A 80 -5.68 7.52 -2.80
N ASN A 81 -5.53 8.75 -2.30
CA ASN A 81 -4.75 9.80 -2.96
C ASN A 81 -3.26 9.48 -3.04
N ASP A 82 -2.71 8.68 -2.11
CA ASP A 82 -1.29 8.32 -2.11
C ASP A 82 -0.96 7.22 -3.14
N LEU A 83 -1.98 6.55 -3.69
CA LEU A 83 -1.84 5.38 -4.56
C LEU A 83 -2.56 5.54 -5.91
N MET A 84 -3.26 6.65 -6.13
CA MET A 84 -4.02 6.85 -7.35
C MET A 84 -3.15 7.33 -8.51
N THR A 85 -3.56 6.98 -9.72
CA THR A 85 -3.13 7.71 -10.91
C THR A 85 -3.88 9.03 -10.95
N TYR A 86 -3.16 10.14 -10.99
CA TYR A 86 -3.73 11.49 -10.97
C TYR A 86 -4.54 11.78 -12.24
N ARG A 87 -5.55 12.64 -12.11
CA ARG A 87 -6.46 13.02 -13.19
C ARG A 87 -5.75 13.44 -14.48
N ARG A 88 -4.65 14.16 -14.39
CA ARG A 88 -3.88 14.65 -15.56
C ARG A 88 -3.26 13.53 -16.40
N ASP A 89 -3.01 12.37 -15.77
CA ASP A 89 -2.32 11.23 -16.36
C ASP A 89 -3.31 10.14 -16.80
N ILE A 90 -4.62 10.37 -16.60
CA ILE A 90 -5.66 9.43 -16.98
C ILE A 90 -5.97 9.55 -18.48
N VAL A 91 -5.82 8.44 -19.18
CA VAL A 91 -6.31 8.33 -20.55
C VAL A 91 -7.80 7.97 -20.54
N VAL A 92 -8.61 8.78 -21.20
CA VAL A 92 -10.07 8.65 -21.25
C VAL A 92 -10.56 8.38 -22.67
N LEU A 93 -11.71 7.72 -22.79
CA LEU A 93 -12.46 7.58 -24.03
C LEU A 93 -13.70 8.47 -23.99
N HIS A 94 -14.12 8.93 -25.17
CA HIS A 94 -15.35 9.71 -25.33
C HIS A 94 -16.42 8.90 -26.10
N PRO A 95 -17.70 9.11 -25.81
CA PRO A 95 -18.78 8.44 -26.54
C PRO A 95 -18.81 8.70 -28.04
N THR A 96 -18.17 9.81 -28.44
CA THR A 96 -18.09 10.27 -29.85
C THR A 96 -16.88 9.74 -30.58
N ASP A 97 -15.96 9.03 -29.91
CA ASP A 97 -14.76 8.50 -30.53
C ASP A 97 -15.12 7.39 -31.52
N THR A 98 -14.43 7.37 -32.65
CA THR A 98 -14.62 6.34 -33.69
C THR A 98 -13.96 5.02 -33.28
N PRO A 99 -14.36 3.89 -33.85
CA PRO A 99 -13.72 2.60 -33.60
C PRO A 99 -12.20 2.64 -33.84
N GLU A 100 -11.76 3.34 -34.89
CA GLU A 100 -10.35 3.48 -35.26
C GLU A 100 -9.56 4.28 -34.19
N GLU A 101 -10.14 5.37 -33.68
CA GLU A 101 -9.54 6.19 -32.62
C GLU A 101 -9.41 5.37 -31.33
N VAL A 102 -10.45 4.64 -30.95
CA VAL A 102 -10.44 3.80 -29.76
C VAL A 102 -9.38 2.68 -29.85
N LEU A 103 -9.28 2.02 -31.02
CA LEU A 103 -8.25 0.98 -31.23
C LEU A 103 -6.85 1.56 -31.16
N ARG A 104 -6.64 2.77 -31.69
CA ARG A 104 -5.34 3.45 -31.60
C ARG A 104 -4.95 3.71 -30.15
N ILE A 105 -5.87 4.27 -29.35
CA ILE A 105 -5.63 4.55 -27.93
C ILE A 105 -5.32 3.24 -27.18
N ILE A 106 -6.08 2.16 -27.42
CA ILE A 106 -5.84 0.86 -26.79
C ILE A 106 -4.46 0.30 -27.17
N HIS A 107 -4.03 0.52 -28.41
CA HIS A 107 -2.73 0.04 -28.91
C HIS A 107 -1.56 0.87 -28.36
N GLU A 108 -1.75 2.15 -28.10
CA GLU A 108 -0.72 3.04 -27.56
C GLU A 108 -0.55 2.85 -26.05
N GLU A 109 -1.65 2.70 -25.30
CA GLU A 109 -1.66 2.76 -23.83
C GLU A 109 -1.75 1.40 -23.12
N HIS A 110 -2.18 0.36 -23.81
CA HIS A 110 -2.26 -1.04 -23.33
C HIS A 110 -3.11 -1.29 -22.07
N PHE A 111 -3.90 -0.30 -21.60
CA PHE A 111 -4.76 -0.50 -20.42
C PHE A 111 -5.92 -1.46 -20.68
N SER A 112 -6.34 -2.21 -19.67
CA SER A 112 -7.47 -3.15 -19.75
C SER A 112 -8.84 -2.48 -19.60
N LYS A 113 -8.89 -1.26 -19.05
CA LYS A 113 -10.11 -0.46 -18.82
C LYS A 113 -9.83 1.00 -19.01
N TYR A 114 -10.87 1.73 -19.46
CA TYR A 114 -10.82 3.17 -19.66
C TYR A 114 -12.04 3.83 -19.03
N LEU A 115 -11.88 5.07 -18.55
CA LEU A 115 -13.01 5.93 -18.21
C LEU A 115 -13.69 6.41 -19.49
N LEU A 116 -15.01 6.36 -19.50
CA LEU A 116 -15.84 6.99 -20.52
C LEU A 116 -16.33 8.33 -19.97
N VAL A 117 -15.87 9.42 -20.58
CA VAL A 117 -16.14 10.79 -20.12
C VAL A 117 -16.85 11.58 -21.22
N GLU A 118 -17.83 12.42 -20.87
CA GLU A 118 -18.51 13.30 -21.81
C GLU A 118 -17.58 14.39 -22.34
N ARG A 119 -17.46 14.49 -23.66
CA ARG A 119 -16.55 15.46 -24.27
C ARG A 119 -16.93 16.91 -23.90
N GLY A 120 -15.97 17.66 -23.36
CA GLY A 120 -16.18 19.06 -22.93
C GLY A 120 -16.91 19.22 -21.61
N LYS A 121 -17.17 18.13 -20.89
CA LYS A 121 -17.67 18.09 -19.51
C LYS A 121 -16.82 17.12 -18.72
N ASP A 122 -16.62 17.42 -17.44
CA ASP A 122 -15.94 16.49 -16.52
C ASP A 122 -16.89 15.40 -15.98
N GLU A 123 -17.91 15.05 -16.77
CA GLU A 123 -18.93 14.09 -16.36
C GLU A 123 -18.52 12.68 -16.76
N ILE A 124 -18.28 11.83 -15.77
CA ILE A 124 -17.97 10.43 -15.97
C ILE A 124 -19.26 9.66 -16.25
N ILE A 125 -19.35 9.08 -17.44
CA ILE A 125 -20.47 8.24 -17.88
C ILE A 125 -20.33 6.84 -17.25
N GLY A 126 -19.09 6.33 -17.16
CA GLY A 126 -18.81 5.01 -16.61
C GLY A 126 -17.42 4.52 -16.98
N VAL A 127 -17.23 3.23 -16.82
CA VAL A 127 -15.99 2.50 -17.15
C VAL A 127 -16.27 1.51 -18.25
N VAL A 128 -15.43 1.48 -19.28
CA VAL A 128 -15.48 0.51 -20.38
C VAL A 128 -14.27 -0.43 -20.31
N SER A 129 -14.48 -1.69 -20.61
CA SER A 129 -13.45 -2.71 -20.67
C SER A 129 -13.03 -2.95 -22.12
N VAL A 130 -11.74 -3.06 -22.39
CA VAL A 130 -11.21 -3.42 -23.73
C VAL A 130 -11.84 -4.71 -24.24
N LYS A 131 -12.07 -5.68 -23.38
CA LYS A 131 -12.75 -6.92 -23.73
C LYS A 131 -14.17 -6.67 -24.29
N ASP A 132 -14.94 -5.80 -23.61
CA ASP A 132 -16.31 -5.48 -24.04
C ASP A 132 -16.30 -4.68 -25.34
N ILE A 133 -15.29 -3.79 -25.54
CA ILE A 133 -15.08 -3.03 -26.78
C ILE A 133 -14.80 -3.99 -27.95
N ILE A 134 -13.86 -4.91 -27.80
CA ILE A 134 -13.51 -5.88 -28.86
C ILE A 134 -14.71 -6.77 -29.22
N LEU A 135 -15.47 -7.23 -28.22
CA LEU A 135 -16.69 -8.02 -28.46
C LEU A 135 -17.76 -7.21 -29.22
N MET A 136 -17.88 -5.91 -28.92
CA MET A 136 -18.82 -5.03 -29.63
C MET A 136 -18.38 -4.80 -31.09
N MET A 137 -17.08 -4.61 -31.35
CA MET A 137 -16.55 -4.43 -32.70
C MET A 137 -16.71 -5.68 -33.57
N GLY A 138 -16.68 -6.88 -32.99
CA GLY A 138 -16.92 -8.14 -33.71
C GLY A 138 -18.40 -8.47 -33.91
N GLY A 139 -19.31 -7.67 -33.37
CA GLY A 139 -20.76 -7.87 -33.45
C GLY A 139 -21.39 -7.18 -34.66
N GLU A 140 -22.68 -7.48 -34.90
CA GLU A 140 -23.47 -6.83 -35.96
C GLU A 140 -24.09 -5.49 -35.55
N GLN A 141 -23.95 -5.11 -34.26
CA GLN A 141 -24.55 -3.88 -33.72
C GLN A 141 -23.67 -2.66 -33.99
N PRO A 142 -24.27 -1.46 -34.14
CA PRO A 142 -23.50 -0.23 -34.32
C PRO A 142 -22.60 0.03 -33.09
N PHE A 143 -21.40 0.52 -33.34
CA PHE A 143 -20.44 0.88 -32.30
C PHE A 143 -21.01 1.97 -31.39
N ASN A 144 -21.12 1.68 -30.11
CA ASN A 144 -21.67 2.61 -29.11
C ASN A 144 -21.07 2.32 -27.71
N LEU A 145 -20.07 3.07 -27.32
CA LEU A 145 -19.38 2.92 -26.03
C LEU A 145 -20.30 3.09 -24.83
N ARG A 146 -21.36 3.94 -24.94
CA ARG A 146 -22.33 4.11 -23.84
C ARG A 146 -23.09 2.83 -23.52
N SER A 147 -23.33 1.99 -24.52
CA SER A 147 -24.12 0.75 -24.33
C SER A 147 -23.39 -0.31 -23.50
N ILE A 148 -22.06 -0.26 -23.46
CA ILE A 148 -21.19 -1.19 -22.73
C ILE A 148 -20.58 -0.58 -21.48
N ALA A 149 -20.81 0.72 -21.24
CA ALA A 149 -20.32 1.42 -20.07
C ALA A 149 -20.97 0.86 -18.80
N ARG A 150 -20.16 0.55 -17.81
CA ARG A 150 -20.59 0.11 -16.49
C ARG A 150 -20.44 1.26 -15.49
N PRO A 151 -21.31 1.35 -14.47
CA PRO A 151 -21.19 2.37 -13.45
C PRO A 151 -19.80 2.36 -12.80
N ALA A 152 -19.21 3.55 -12.63
CA ALA A 152 -17.96 3.71 -11.90
C ALA A 152 -18.18 3.52 -10.40
N LEU A 153 -17.17 2.96 -9.72
CA LEU A 153 -17.12 2.92 -8.27
C LEU A 153 -16.38 4.18 -7.79
N PHE A 154 -17.08 5.07 -7.12
CA PHE A 154 -16.47 6.28 -6.56
C PHE A 154 -15.87 6.02 -5.20
N ILE A 155 -14.66 6.52 -4.96
CA ILE A 155 -13.85 6.32 -3.76
C ILE A 155 -13.38 7.68 -3.27
N PRO A 156 -13.67 8.08 -2.01
CA PRO A 156 -13.13 9.30 -1.44
C PRO A 156 -11.59 9.25 -1.39
N GLU A 157 -10.90 10.32 -1.76
CA GLU A 157 -9.45 10.42 -1.76
C GLU A 157 -8.82 10.18 -0.38
N SER A 158 -9.51 10.60 0.69
CA SER A 158 -9.09 10.43 2.07
C SER A 158 -9.27 9.00 2.62
N LEU A 159 -9.87 8.07 1.84
CA LEU A 159 -10.14 6.71 2.30
C LEU A 159 -8.85 5.89 2.36
N TYR A 160 -8.60 5.22 3.48
CA TYR A 160 -7.44 4.33 3.63
C TYR A 160 -7.41 3.20 2.60
N ALA A 161 -6.23 2.90 2.07
CA ALA A 161 -5.99 1.87 1.05
C ALA A 161 -6.58 0.50 1.42
N LYS A 162 -6.45 0.10 2.69
CA LYS A 162 -7.10 -1.10 3.24
C LYS A 162 -8.62 -1.10 3.03
N LYS A 163 -9.28 0.05 3.19
CA LYS A 163 -10.73 0.18 2.97
C LYS A 163 -11.09 0.16 1.50
N VAL A 164 -10.25 0.72 0.63
CA VAL A 164 -10.40 0.61 -0.83
C VAL A 164 -10.37 -0.85 -1.24
N LEU A 165 -9.40 -1.63 -0.74
CA LEU A 165 -9.32 -3.08 -0.99
C LEU A 165 -10.57 -3.84 -0.53
N GLU A 166 -11.12 -3.51 0.65
CA GLU A 166 -12.38 -4.07 1.14
C GLU A 166 -13.56 -3.75 0.21
N LEU A 167 -13.63 -2.49 -0.30
CA LEU A 167 -14.64 -2.06 -1.25
C LEU A 167 -14.53 -2.82 -2.58
N PHE A 168 -13.32 -3.00 -3.10
CA PHE A 168 -13.08 -3.77 -4.31
C PHE A 168 -13.53 -5.23 -4.16
N LYS A 169 -13.21 -5.87 -3.03
CA LYS A 169 -13.67 -7.23 -2.71
C LYS A 169 -15.18 -7.33 -2.62
N LYS A 170 -15.81 -6.38 -1.91
CA LYS A 170 -17.28 -6.37 -1.70
C LYS A 170 -18.04 -6.17 -3.01
N ASN A 171 -17.58 -5.23 -3.86
CA ASN A 171 -18.25 -4.88 -5.12
C ASN A 171 -17.80 -5.76 -6.30
N LYS A 172 -16.84 -6.69 -6.08
CA LYS A 172 -16.20 -7.50 -7.14
C LYS A 172 -15.66 -6.62 -8.27
N ASN A 173 -15.18 -5.44 -7.93
CA ASN A 173 -14.58 -4.47 -8.84
C ASN A 173 -13.07 -4.40 -8.58
N LYS A 174 -12.32 -3.97 -9.59
CA LYS A 174 -10.87 -3.82 -9.54
C LYS A 174 -10.43 -2.44 -10.04
N PHE A 175 -11.38 -1.50 -10.12
CA PHE A 175 -11.18 -0.18 -10.67
C PHE A 175 -12.12 0.80 -9.98
N GLY A 176 -11.60 1.92 -9.50
CA GLY A 176 -12.34 2.97 -8.82
C GLY A 176 -11.95 4.36 -9.34
N VAL A 177 -12.88 5.30 -9.23
CA VAL A 177 -12.65 6.72 -9.48
C VAL A 177 -12.48 7.40 -8.13
N VAL A 178 -11.36 8.07 -7.94
CA VAL A 178 -11.07 8.82 -6.71
C VAL A 178 -11.65 10.22 -6.84
N VAL A 179 -12.36 10.64 -5.79
CA VAL A 179 -13.06 11.93 -5.75
C VAL A 179 -12.75 12.70 -4.47
N ASP A 180 -12.74 14.02 -4.59
CA ASP A 180 -12.67 14.96 -3.46
C ASP A 180 -14.01 15.06 -2.68
N GLU A 181 -14.07 15.92 -1.68
CA GLU A 181 -15.28 16.16 -0.85
C GLU A 181 -16.41 16.87 -1.63
N TYR A 182 -16.10 17.48 -2.75
CA TYR A 182 -17.06 18.16 -3.63
C TYR A 182 -17.57 17.26 -4.76
N GLY A 183 -16.98 16.07 -4.91
CA GLY A 183 -17.31 15.12 -5.97
C GLY A 183 -16.55 15.34 -7.28
N ASN A 184 -15.50 16.17 -7.27
CA ASN A 184 -14.63 16.31 -8.43
C ASN A 184 -13.73 15.07 -8.53
N THR A 185 -13.39 14.70 -9.76
CA THR A 185 -12.48 13.57 -10.00
C THR A 185 -11.04 14.03 -9.80
N GLU A 186 -10.35 13.39 -8.87
CA GLU A 186 -8.94 13.61 -8.58
C GLU A 186 -8.04 12.58 -9.27
N GLY A 187 -8.54 11.35 -9.47
CA GLY A 187 -7.76 10.29 -10.06
C GLY A 187 -8.54 9.00 -10.29
N ILE A 188 -7.80 7.95 -10.59
CA ILE A 188 -8.30 6.56 -10.61
C ILE A 188 -7.40 5.70 -9.73
N ILE A 189 -7.96 4.64 -9.19
CA ILE A 189 -7.21 3.65 -8.42
C ILE A 189 -7.64 2.25 -8.85
N THR A 190 -6.67 1.37 -9.04
CA THR A 190 -6.90 -0.01 -9.47
C THR A 190 -6.49 -1.01 -8.38
N LEU A 191 -6.81 -2.28 -8.58
CA LEU A 191 -6.30 -3.34 -7.71
C LEU A 191 -4.79 -3.51 -7.88
N HIS A 192 -4.26 -3.21 -9.07
CA HIS A 192 -2.84 -3.24 -9.37
C HIS A 192 -2.09 -2.28 -8.45
N ASP A 193 -2.44 -1.00 -8.41
CA ASP A 193 -1.82 0.03 -7.57
C ASP A 193 -1.81 -0.36 -6.08
N LEU A 194 -2.91 -1.01 -5.61
CA LEU A 194 -2.98 -1.51 -4.23
C LEU A 194 -2.04 -2.69 -3.99
N THR A 195 -1.86 -3.58 -4.97
CA THR A 195 -0.98 -4.75 -4.82
C THR A 195 0.49 -4.37 -5.01
N GLU A 196 0.79 -3.47 -5.92
CA GLU A 196 2.11 -2.89 -6.15
C GLU A 196 2.66 -2.21 -4.88
N SER A 197 1.84 -1.45 -4.19
CA SER A 197 2.23 -0.82 -2.91
C SER A 197 2.55 -1.80 -1.75
N ILE A 198 2.32 -3.10 -1.93
CA ILE A 198 2.63 -4.16 -0.94
C ILE A 198 3.80 -5.04 -1.41
N PHE A 199 3.84 -5.33 -2.71
CA PHE A 199 4.77 -6.30 -3.30
C PHE A 199 5.89 -5.65 -4.12
N GLY A 200 5.88 -4.30 -4.23
CA GLY A 200 6.76 -3.58 -5.15
C GLY A 200 6.34 -3.77 -6.61
N ASP A 201 7.13 -3.25 -7.52
CA ASP A 201 6.91 -3.39 -8.95
C ASP A 201 6.88 -4.87 -9.36
N ILE A 202 5.70 -5.33 -9.73
CA ILE A 202 5.52 -6.62 -10.40
C ILE A 202 5.58 -6.31 -11.89
N LEU A 203 6.78 -6.39 -12.47
CA LEU A 203 6.98 -6.19 -13.90
C LEU A 203 5.99 -7.04 -14.71
N GLU A 204 5.21 -6.40 -15.56
CA GLU A 204 4.43 -7.10 -16.56
C GLU A 204 5.37 -7.65 -17.64
N GLU A 205 5.02 -8.79 -18.28
CA GLU A 205 5.88 -9.53 -19.23
C GLU A 205 6.47 -8.68 -20.38
N ASN A 206 6.04 -7.42 -20.55
CA ASN A 206 6.45 -6.51 -21.61
C ASN A 206 7.06 -5.18 -21.11
N GLU A 207 7.18 -4.98 -19.80
CA GLU A 207 7.82 -3.80 -19.23
C GLU A 207 9.33 -4.04 -19.10
N THR A 208 10.12 -3.21 -19.74
CA THR A 208 11.55 -3.09 -19.47
C THR A 208 11.70 -2.26 -18.20
N GLU A 209 12.44 -2.78 -17.23
CA GLU A 209 12.88 -1.98 -16.07
C GLU A 209 13.50 -0.67 -16.58
N GLU A 210 12.79 0.44 -16.43
CA GLU A 210 13.42 1.75 -16.51
C GLU A 210 14.11 1.96 -15.16
N GLU A 211 15.45 2.01 -15.18
CA GLU A 211 16.23 2.28 -13.97
C GLU A 211 15.87 3.67 -13.46
N GLU A 212 15.09 3.77 -12.39
CA GLU A 212 14.70 5.04 -11.74
C GLU A 212 15.92 5.84 -11.25
N ILE A 213 17.04 5.15 -11.00
CA ILE A 213 18.33 5.73 -10.61
C ILE A 213 19.42 5.26 -11.56
N VAL A 214 19.89 6.12 -12.43
CA VAL A 214 21.03 5.86 -13.34
C VAL A 214 22.28 6.53 -12.81
N VAL A 215 23.28 5.73 -12.40
CA VAL A 215 24.59 6.26 -11.96
C VAL A 215 25.49 6.46 -13.17
N ARG A 216 25.91 7.69 -13.42
CA ARG A 216 26.82 8.05 -14.52
C ARG A 216 28.26 7.72 -14.17
N GLN A 217 29.12 7.62 -15.20
CA GLN A 217 30.55 7.32 -15.06
C GLN A 217 31.33 8.37 -14.26
N ASP A 218 30.82 9.59 -14.16
CA ASP A 218 31.39 10.70 -13.38
C ASP A 218 30.94 10.69 -11.90
N GLY A 219 30.11 9.71 -11.50
CA GLY A 219 29.57 9.58 -10.15
C GLY A 219 28.31 10.43 -9.89
N SER A 220 27.83 11.17 -10.89
CA SER A 220 26.53 11.85 -10.79
C SER A 220 25.38 10.86 -11.00
N MET A 221 24.25 11.13 -10.36
CA MET A 221 23.05 10.28 -10.48
C MET A 221 21.97 11.03 -11.25
N LEU A 222 21.33 10.33 -12.18
CA LEU A 222 20.08 10.76 -12.78
C LEU A 222 18.97 10.02 -12.05
N VAL A 223 18.07 10.74 -11.43
CA VAL A 223 16.97 10.19 -10.65
C VAL A 223 15.66 10.67 -11.25
N GLU A 224 14.69 9.79 -11.36
CA GLU A 224 13.36 10.18 -11.83
C GLU A 224 12.68 11.09 -10.80
N ALA A 225 12.16 12.24 -11.25
CA ALA A 225 11.59 13.25 -10.37
C ALA A 225 10.26 12.80 -9.71
N SER A 226 9.58 11.85 -10.32
CA SER A 226 8.36 11.20 -9.82
C SER A 226 8.63 10.13 -8.76
N MET A 227 9.89 9.67 -8.61
CA MET A 227 10.29 8.68 -7.63
C MET A 227 9.86 9.09 -6.22
N ASN A 228 9.33 8.13 -5.47
CA ASN A 228 8.93 8.34 -4.08
C ASN A 228 10.15 8.71 -3.22
N LEU A 229 9.99 9.68 -2.33
CA LEU A 229 11.07 10.13 -1.45
C LEU A 229 11.59 8.99 -0.53
N ASP A 230 10.70 8.14 -0.05
CA ASP A 230 11.06 7.00 0.81
C ASP A 230 11.95 5.99 0.04
N ASP A 231 11.61 5.69 -1.22
CA ASP A 231 12.35 4.75 -2.07
C ASP A 231 13.73 5.29 -2.47
N PHE A 232 13.81 6.60 -2.77
CA PHE A 232 15.09 7.27 -3.00
C PHE A 232 16.01 7.24 -1.76
N MET A 233 15.46 7.51 -0.58
CA MET A 233 16.23 7.50 0.67
C MET A 233 16.74 6.09 1.01
N GLU A 234 15.95 5.06 0.73
CA GLU A 234 16.34 3.66 0.89
C GLU A 234 17.45 3.28 -0.09
N ALA A 235 17.34 3.64 -1.37
CA ALA A 235 18.37 3.42 -2.38
C ALA A 235 19.69 4.12 -2.05
N MET A 236 19.63 5.28 -1.39
CA MET A 236 20.80 6.05 -0.92
C MET A 236 21.35 5.57 0.43
N GLY A 237 20.68 4.60 1.11
CA GLY A 237 21.10 4.10 2.41
C GLY A 237 20.90 5.09 3.57
N ILE A 238 20.03 6.06 3.42
CA ILE A 238 19.76 7.10 4.43
C ILE A 238 18.67 6.59 5.38
N MET A 239 19.06 6.11 6.57
CA MET A 239 18.14 5.45 7.52
C MET A 239 17.41 6.39 8.48
N ASN A 240 17.74 7.68 8.53
CA ASN A 240 17.18 8.64 9.51
C ASN A 240 16.81 9.95 8.82
N TYR A 241 15.58 10.06 8.36
CA TYR A 241 15.04 11.25 7.68
C TYR A 241 13.70 11.73 8.27
N ASP A 242 13.42 11.38 9.53
CA ASP A 242 12.20 11.81 10.22
C ASP A 242 12.02 13.34 10.24
N ASP A 243 13.13 14.10 10.20
CA ASP A 243 13.12 15.55 10.12
C ASP A 243 12.61 16.10 8.76
N LEU A 244 12.65 15.30 7.69
CA LEU A 244 12.13 15.68 6.36
C LEU A 244 10.64 15.37 6.20
N LYS A 245 10.05 14.57 7.09
CA LYS A 245 8.60 14.26 7.08
C LYS A 245 7.73 15.39 7.64
N GLU A 246 8.29 16.46 8.18
CA GLU A 246 7.52 17.64 8.60
C GLU A 246 7.02 18.48 7.41
N GLU A 247 7.55 18.26 6.20
CA GLU A 247 7.02 18.84 4.97
C GLU A 247 6.33 17.72 4.18
N ASP A 248 5.10 17.94 3.74
CA ASP A 248 4.23 16.99 3.00
C ASP A 248 4.79 16.66 1.59
N PHE A 249 6.05 16.23 1.49
CA PHE A 249 6.68 15.81 0.25
C PHE A 249 6.57 14.30 0.07
N THR A 250 5.86 13.88 -0.97
CA THR A 250 5.68 12.45 -1.34
C THR A 250 6.66 12.03 -2.43
N THR A 251 7.15 12.96 -3.25
CA THR A 251 8.08 12.70 -4.35
C THR A 251 9.30 13.64 -4.29
N LEU A 252 10.38 13.29 -5.03
CA LEU A 252 11.59 14.13 -5.14
C LEU A 252 11.32 15.50 -5.76
N SER A 253 10.28 15.64 -6.58
CA SER A 253 9.88 16.92 -7.18
C SER A 253 9.12 17.84 -6.22
N GLY A 254 8.80 17.40 -5.02
CA GLY A 254 8.03 18.15 -4.04
C GLY A 254 6.51 17.99 -4.20
N PRO A 255 5.72 18.83 -3.49
CA PRO A 255 4.27 18.76 -3.61
C PRO A 255 3.86 19.12 -5.04
N VAL A 256 3.06 18.25 -5.62
CA VAL A 256 2.48 18.44 -6.97
C VAL A 256 1.23 19.29 -6.87
#